data_792f8e89bf32503637139e527c28d439
#
_entry.id   792f8e89bf32503637139e527c28d439
#
_cell.length_a   1.000
_cell.length_b   1.000
_cell.length_c   1.000
_cell.angle_alpha   90.00
_cell.angle_beta   90.00
_cell.angle_gamma   90.00
#
_symmetry.space_group_name_H-M   'P 1'
#
loop_
_entity.id
_entity.type
_entity.pdbx_description
1 polymer ?
#
loop_
_entity_poly.entity_id
_entity_poly.type
_entity_poly.pdbx_seq_one_letter_code
_entity_poly.pdbx_strand_id
1 'polypeptide(L)'
;MRVLVDQVGYESQAPKQGLVLGSDQDHPSRFSLVDSDSGRIVLAGELQASGKVYGWGGRLFWTADFSSWKKPGHYVLQADSDAAHVSSCTFEINDDVLERDTLSNVVFYFKGQRASGLLDQADRHLALPDHSGFVDVHGGWYDATGDYGIHLSHQNLTSYFNPQQVPLVAWSLLKSYEALVARKDDNFSEYERRLLDEGLFGADYLVRIKRPDGSFFESITAPGREKLAKDREIGNPNWRTQIKTKSTDSTESIAQSVGPHTYEASFRAGGGMAIAALALASTMPVDGDYTRGQYLKAAEDAFAFLDAHNRELLNDGVENILDDYCALMAATELYKATHDAAYGKAADARANKLMARLTTTGPWKDYWRADAGTRPFFHPSDAGLPVVSLLEYAETASPEQRKKVCETVERSLRFELSVTAEGNNPFGYARQLVRMGDGKMRTAYFFPHDTEAAPWWQGENARLGSLAAAARMAMPLFADKPEFQAQLSAYAWNQLHWILGRNPFDTSMLMGSGHGNAAYMFFRSYKYTSAPGAILNGITAASDNEDGIAFNEGFAVTGKDEDWRWTEEWLPHAAWYLYAVSLPHN
;
A
#
# COMPACT_ATOMS: atom_id res chain seq x y z
N MET A 1 8.21 14.09 -28.17
CA MET A 1 8.12 14.58 -26.78
C MET A 1 6.73 14.35 -26.20
N ARG A 2 6.62 14.28 -24.86
CA ARG A 2 5.36 14.20 -24.10
C ARG A 2 5.53 14.92 -22.76
N VAL A 3 4.51 15.62 -22.29
CA VAL A 3 4.50 16.26 -20.96
C VAL A 3 3.75 15.36 -19.99
N LEU A 4 4.39 15.03 -18.87
CA LEU A 4 3.91 14.11 -17.84
C LEU A 4 3.59 14.91 -16.58
N VAL A 5 2.34 14.85 -16.14
CA VAL A 5 1.83 15.56 -14.95
C VAL A 5 1.02 14.59 -14.08
N ASP A 6 0.75 15.00 -12.84
CA ASP A 6 -0.38 14.45 -12.11
C ASP A 6 -1.65 14.83 -12.87
N GLN A 7 -2.41 13.85 -13.29
CA GLN A 7 -3.57 14.07 -14.16
C GLN A 7 -4.84 14.43 -13.39
N VAL A 8 -4.81 14.32 -12.07
CA VAL A 8 -5.87 14.81 -11.16
C VAL A 8 -5.56 16.23 -10.76
N GLY A 9 -4.42 16.45 -10.10
CA GLY A 9 -4.03 17.79 -9.74
C GLY A 9 -2.89 17.87 -8.74
N TYR A 10 -2.59 19.11 -8.34
CA TYR A 10 -1.54 19.44 -7.40
C TYR A 10 -2.09 20.27 -6.25
N GLU A 11 -1.64 19.94 -5.04
CA GLU A 11 -1.91 20.75 -3.86
C GLU A 11 -1.29 22.14 -3.99
N SER A 12 -2.06 23.19 -3.63
CA SER A 12 -1.63 24.59 -3.83
C SER A 12 -0.28 24.90 -3.21
N GLN A 13 -0.05 24.42 -1.99
CA GLN A 13 1.15 24.74 -1.22
C GLN A 13 2.28 23.73 -1.39
N ALA A 14 2.00 22.55 -1.95
CA ALA A 14 2.99 21.48 -2.15
C ALA A 14 3.99 21.79 -3.28
N PRO A 15 5.12 21.07 -3.33
CA PRO A 15 5.99 21.04 -4.50
C PRO A 15 5.23 20.56 -5.74
N LYS A 16 5.39 21.26 -6.86
CA LYS A 16 4.71 20.97 -8.13
C LYS A 16 5.71 20.85 -9.25
N GLN A 17 5.83 19.67 -9.80
CA GLN A 17 6.73 19.37 -10.90
C GLN A 17 6.02 18.54 -11.97
N GLY A 18 6.22 18.92 -13.22
CA GLY A 18 5.96 18.12 -14.39
C GLY A 18 7.26 17.63 -15.01
N LEU A 19 7.16 16.60 -15.83
CA LEU A 19 8.31 16.08 -16.57
C LEU A 19 8.03 16.13 -18.07
N VAL A 20 9.06 16.38 -18.86
CA VAL A 20 9.03 16.22 -20.31
C VAL A 20 9.80 14.95 -20.65
N LEU A 21 9.16 14.04 -21.36
CA LEU A 21 9.75 12.84 -21.89
C LEU A 21 10.07 13.03 -23.36
N GLY A 22 11.28 12.70 -23.76
CA GLY A 22 11.74 12.79 -25.14
C GLY A 22 12.85 11.80 -25.47
N SER A 23 13.51 12.07 -26.60
CA SER A 23 14.62 11.29 -27.16
C SER A 23 15.89 12.14 -27.31
N ASP A 24 16.98 11.54 -27.77
CA ASP A 24 18.24 12.25 -28.05
C ASP A 24 18.12 13.34 -29.15
N GLN A 25 17.03 13.36 -29.90
CA GLN A 25 16.74 14.38 -30.93
C GLN A 25 15.93 15.57 -30.39
N ASP A 26 15.40 15.46 -29.19
CA ASP A 26 14.58 16.48 -28.56
C ASP A 26 15.43 17.36 -27.65
N HIS A 27 15.31 18.67 -27.80
CA HIS A 27 16.06 19.66 -27.03
C HIS A 27 15.12 20.71 -26.43
N PRO A 28 14.13 20.32 -25.59
CA PRO A 28 13.25 21.31 -25.00
C PRO A 28 14.02 22.16 -23.99
N SER A 29 13.76 23.46 -24.00
CA SER A 29 14.48 24.41 -23.15
C SER A 29 13.57 25.18 -22.20
N ARG A 30 12.29 25.34 -22.54
CA ARG A 30 11.34 26.14 -21.79
C ARG A 30 10.04 25.43 -21.57
N PHE A 31 9.39 25.81 -20.46
CA PHE A 31 8.01 25.41 -20.20
C PHE A 31 7.14 26.64 -19.95
N SER A 32 5.85 26.49 -20.15
CA SER A 32 4.83 27.47 -19.80
C SER A 32 3.68 26.78 -19.06
N LEU A 33 3.25 27.36 -17.94
CA LEU A 33 2.00 27.01 -17.29
C LEU A 33 0.92 27.92 -17.85
N VAL A 34 -0.10 27.33 -18.44
CA VAL A 34 -1.18 28.04 -19.12
C VAL A 34 -2.48 27.82 -18.34
N ASP A 35 -3.16 28.88 -17.99
CA ASP A 35 -4.51 28.85 -17.46
C ASP A 35 -5.46 28.34 -18.56
N SER A 36 -6.12 27.22 -18.35
CA SER A 36 -6.90 26.53 -19.39
C SER A 36 -8.16 27.30 -19.78
N ASP A 37 -8.73 28.11 -18.87
CA ASP A 37 -9.97 28.83 -19.10
C ASP A 37 -9.73 30.11 -19.94
N SER A 38 -8.61 30.79 -19.68
CA SER A 38 -8.29 32.06 -20.37
C SER A 38 -7.30 31.88 -21.52
N GLY A 39 -6.58 30.76 -21.61
CA GLY A 39 -5.49 30.53 -22.55
C GLY A 39 -4.24 31.40 -22.27
N ARG A 40 -4.13 32.02 -21.09
CA ARG A 40 -3.00 32.89 -20.75
C ARG A 40 -1.86 32.12 -20.10
N ILE A 41 -0.64 32.44 -20.52
CA ILE A 41 0.55 31.98 -19.79
C ILE A 41 0.59 32.71 -18.45
N VAL A 42 0.58 31.93 -17.35
CA VAL A 42 0.60 32.46 -15.97
C VAL A 42 1.96 32.29 -15.29
N LEU A 43 2.76 31.35 -15.77
CA LEU A 43 4.13 31.13 -15.35
C LEU A 43 4.92 30.60 -16.56
N ALA A 44 6.18 31.02 -16.68
CA ALA A 44 7.12 30.44 -17.63
C ALA A 44 8.47 30.22 -16.94
N GLY A 45 9.19 29.21 -17.36
CA GLY A 45 10.49 28.85 -16.79
C GLY A 45 11.35 28.03 -17.74
N GLU A 46 12.56 27.75 -17.29
CA GLU A 46 13.50 26.90 -18.01
C GLU A 46 13.32 25.44 -17.58
N LEU A 47 13.41 24.53 -18.54
CA LEU A 47 13.45 23.09 -18.27
C LEU A 47 14.85 22.68 -17.80
N GLN A 48 14.90 21.92 -16.72
CA GLN A 48 16.14 21.34 -16.21
C GLN A 48 16.34 19.95 -16.80
N ALA A 49 17.44 19.75 -17.54
CA ALA A 49 17.76 18.43 -18.10
C ALA A 49 18.03 17.42 -16.97
N SER A 50 17.21 16.37 -16.91
CA SER A 50 17.33 15.28 -15.92
C SER A 50 18.01 14.04 -16.50
N GLY A 51 18.21 13.98 -17.83
CA GLY A 51 18.94 12.89 -18.47
C GLY A 51 18.17 11.56 -18.56
N LYS A 52 18.92 10.47 -18.76
CA LYS A 52 18.38 9.10 -18.93
C LYS A 52 18.31 8.40 -17.58
N VAL A 53 17.27 7.59 -17.39
CA VAL A 53 17.20 6.63 -16.28
C VAL A 53 17.74 5.29 -16.75
N TYR A 54 18.62 4.68 -15.97
CA TYR A 54 19.22 3.39 -16.33
C TYR A 54 18.13 2.30 -16.48
N GLY A 55 18.22 1.52 -17.53
CA GLY A 55 17.27 0.43 -17.80
C GLY A 55 15.93 0.87 -18.43
N TRP A 56 15.65 2.18 -18.57
CA TRP A 56 14.34 2.67 -19.04
C TRP A 56 14.29 3.03 -20.53
N GLY A 57 14.94 2.24 -21.37
CA GLY A 57 14.78 2.32 -22.83
C GLY A 57 15.41 3.54 -23.50
N GLY A 58 16.38 4.19 -22.85
CA GLY A 58 17.12 5.33 -23.44
C GLY A 58 16.35 6.66 -23.51
N ARG A 59 15.17 6.72 -22.91
CA ARG A 59 14.34 7.95 -22.83
C ARG A 59 15.05 9.04 -22.06
N LEU A 60 14.92 10.28 -22.52
CA LEU A 60 15.42 11.48 -21.85
C LEU A 60 14.27 12.18 -21.11
N PHE A 61 14.63 12.79 -19.97
CA PHE A 61 13.68 13.54 -19.15
C PHE A 61 14.21 14.95 -18.87
N TRP A 62 13.28 15.89 -18.77
CA TRP A 62 13.50 17.26 -18.30
C TRP A 62 12.44 17.60 -17.28
N THR A 63 12.83 18.35 -16.24
CA THR A 63 11.95 18.75 -15.15
C THR A 63 11.47 20.18 -15.35
N ALA A 64 10.16 20.39 -15.25
CA ALA A 64 9.51 21.70 -15.15
C ALA A 64 9.05 21.91 -13.70
N ASP A 65 9.65 22.83 -12.98
CA ASP A 65 9.26 23.20 -11.62
C ASP A 65 8.36 24.44 -11.65
N PHE A 66 7.11 24.25 -11.24
CA PHE A 66 6.12 25.31 -11.12
C PHE A 66 5.58 25.48 -9.68
N SER A 67 6.37 25.04 -8.69
CA SER A 67 6.02 25.09 -7.25
C SER A 67 5.73 26.52 -6.76
N SER A 68 6.28 27.53 -7.41
CA SER A 68 6.04 28.94 -7.08
C SER A 68 4.62 29.39 -7.41
N TRP A 69 3.91 28.72 -8.32
CA TRP A 69 2.52 29.02 -8.66
C TRP A 69 1.57 28.34 -7.68
N LYS A 70 0.79 29.13 -6.95
CA LYS A 70 -0.08 28.66 -5.85
C LYS A 70 -1.56 28.98 -6.05
N LYS A 71 -1.90 29.66 -7.15
CA LYS A 71 -3.26 30.11 -7.39
C LYS A 71 -4.14 28.92 -7.82
N PRO A 72 -5.29 28.68 -7.16
CA PRO A 72 -6.27 27.70 -7.60
C PRO A 72 -6.77 27.94 -9.02
N GLY A 73 -7.05 26.85 -9.75
CA GLY A 73 -7.55 26.90 -11.13
C GLY A 73 -7.18 25.64 -11.93
N HIS A 74 -7.56 25.64 -13.20
CA HIS A 74 -7.24 24.58 -14.14
C HIS A 74 -6.11 25.01 -15.08
N TYR A 75 -5.14 24.13 -15.26
CA TYR A 75 -3.91 24.47 -15.96
C TYR A 75 -3.47 23.38 -16.92
N VAL A 76 -2.70 23.79 -17.92
CA VAL A 76 -1.98 22.92 -18.84
C VAL A 76 -0.50 23.29 -18.79
N LEU A 77 0.37 22.29 -18.66
CA LEU A 77 1.81 22.48 -18.76
C LEU A 77 2.24 22.25 -20.21
N GLN A 78 2.92 23.24 -20.78
CA GLN A 78 3.44 23.20 -22.16
C GLN A 78 4.96 23.18 -22.16
N ALA A 79 5.55 22.51 -23.13
CA ALA A 79 6.99 22.50 -23.36
C ALA A 79 7.31 22.71 -24.82
N ASP A 80 8.30 23.56 -25.08
CA ASP A 80 8.73 23.93 -26.41
C ASP A 80 10.15 23.47 -26.71
N SER A 81 10.34 22.96 -27.93
CA SER A 81 11.64 22.76 -28.57
C SER A 81 11.63 23.42 -29.93
N ASP A 82 12.79 23.53 -30.58
CA ASP A 82 12.89 24.09 -31.95
C ASP A 82 12.02 23.35 -32.98
N ALA A 83 11.70 22.06 -32.70
CA ALA A 83 11.00 21.18 -33.64
C ALA A 83 9.56 20.87 -33.25
N ALA A 84 9.15 21.06 -31.97
CA ALA A 84 7.85 20.62 -31.49
C ALA A 84 7.35 21.45 -30.31
N HIS A 85 6.03 21.60 -30.24
CA HIS A 85 5.26 22.12 -29.11
C HIS A 85 4.39 21.00 -28.57
N VAL A 86 4.49 20.70 -27.28
CA VAL A 86 3.70 19.65 -26.62
C VAL A 86 3.03 20.16 -25.36
N SER A 87 1.86 19.63 -25.05
CA SER A 87 1.06 20.01 -23.89
C SER A 87 0.68 18.78 -23.07
N SER A 88 0.56 18.96 -21.77
CA SER A 88 -0.09 17.97 -20.88
C SER A 88 -1.60 17.94 -21.11
N CYS A 89 -2.28 16.99 -20.47
CA CYS A 89 -3.70 17.12 -20.16
C CYS A 89 -3.94 18.30 -19.21
N THR A 90 -5.19 18.72 -19.08
CA THR A 90 -5.60 19.68 -18.06
C THR A 90 -5.56 19.03 -16.68
N PHE A 91 -5.03 19.74 -15.68
CA PHE A 91 -5.01 19.35 -14.28
C PHE A 91 -5.42 20.53 -13.39
N GLU A 92 -5.84 20.22 -12.17
CA GLU A 92 -6.22 21.23 -11.19
C GLU A 92 -5.03 21.60 -10.27
N ILE A 93 -4.95 22.86 -9.84
CA ILE A 93 -4.20 23.28 -8.66
C ILE A 93 -5.22 23.81 -7.67
N ASN A 94 -5.30 23.21 -6.49
CA ASN A 94 -6.24 23.63 -5.46
C ASN A 94 -5.82 23.07 -4.10
N ASP A 95 -6.49 23.53 -3.03
CA ASP A 95 -6.34 22.94 -1.70
C ASP A 95 -7.16 21.66 -1.60
N ASP A 96 -6.62 20.64 -0.93
CA ASP A 96 -7.23 19.33 -0.73
C ASP A 96 -7.69 18.66 -2.05
N VAL A 97 -6.98 18.89 -3.16
CA VAL A 97 -7.39 18.45 -4.49
C VAL A 97 -7.54 16.94 -4.60
N LEU A 98 -6.62 16.17 -4.04
CA LEU A 98 -6.70 14.70 -4.11
C LEU A 98 -7.82 14.15 -3.25
N GLU A 99 -8.02 14.70 -2.06
CA GLU A 99 -9.12 14.30 -1.17
C GLU A 99 -10.48 14.54 -1.85
N ARG A 100 -10.70 15.73 -2.37
CA ARG A 100 -11.97 16.11 -3.01
C ARG A 100 -12.27 15.28 -4.25
N ASP A 101 -11.26 15.01 -5.07
CA ASP A 101 -11.47 14.43 -6.39
C ASP A 101 -11.33 12.90 -6.41
N THR A 102 -10.75 12.29 -5.37
CA THR A 102 -10.49 10.84 -5.38
C THR A 102 -11.13 10.04 -4.25
N LEU A 103 -11.31 10.61 -3.04
CA LEU A 103 -11.82 9.84 -1.89
C LEU A 103 -13.17 9.18 -2.14
N SER A 104 -14.09 9.89 -2.81
CA SER A 104 -15.41 9.35 -3.10
C SER A 104 -15.34 8.06 -3.92
N ASN A 105 -14.49 8.04 -4.95
CA ASN A 105 -14.32 6.89 -5.81
C ASN A 105 -13.62 5.74 -5.09
N VAL A 106 -12.58 6.04 -4.29
CA VAL A 106 -11.85 5.01 -3.52
C VAL A 106 -12.76 4.32 -2.50
N VAL A 107 -13.57 5.08 -1.76
CA VAL A 107 -14.55 4.48 -0.84
C VAL A 107 -15.63 3.68 -1.59
N PHE A 108 -16.06 4.16 -2.77
CA PHE A 108 -17.00 3.43 -3.62
C PHE A 108 -16.40 2.11 -4.12
N TYR A 109 -15.12 2.08 -4.45
CA TYR A 109 -14.42 0.86 -4.83
C TYR A 109 -14.53 -0.21 -3.74
N PHE A 110 -14.20 0.11 -2.48
CA PHE A 110 -14.34 -0.83 -1.38
C PHE A 110 -15.77 -1.33 -1.25
N LYS A 111 -16.76 -0.44 -1.34
CA LYS A 111 -18.17 -0.84 -1.29
C LYS A 111 -18.53 -1.80 -2.43
N GLY A 112 -17.96 -1.61 -3.61
CA GLY A 112 -18.12 -2.51 -4.76
C GLY A 112 -17.45 -3.87 -4.59
N GLN A 113 -16.39 -3.97 -3.76
CA GLN A 113 -15.69 -5.21 -3.45
C GLN A 113 -16.31 -6.01 -2.31
N ARG A 114 -17.36 -5.52 -1.64
CA ARG A 114 -18.05 -6.28 -0.59
C ARG A 114 -18.51 -7.64 -1.10
N ALA A 115 -18.22 -8.71 -0.34
CA ALA A 115 -18.79 -10.02 -0.62
C ALA A 115 -20.33 -9.93 -0.69
N SER A 116 -20.94 -10.51 -1.69
CA SER A 116 -22.37 -10.37 -1.95
C SER A 116 -22.95 -11.55 -2.71
N GLY A 117 -24.28 -11.59 -2.80
CA GLY A 117 -25.03 -12.54 -3.60
C GLY A 117 -24.87 -13.98 -3.13
N LEU A 118 -24.68 -14.92 -4.06
CA LEU A 118 -24.60 -16.35 -3.75
C LEU A 118 -23.36 -16.73 -2.94
N LEU A 119 -22.26 -15.98 -3.08
CA LEU A 119 -21.03 -16.23 -2.33
C LEU A 119 -21.22 -15.84 -0.86
N ASP A 120 -21.75 -14.67 -0.58
CA ASP A 120 -22.09 -14.24 0.78
C ASP A 120 -23.11 -15.18 1.45
N GLN A 121 -24.10 -15.68 0.69
CA GLN A 121 -25.04 -16.67 1.20
C GLN A 121 -24.35 -17.99 1.58
N ALA A 122 -23.37 -18.45 0.79
CA ALA A 122 -22.61 -19.65 1.10
C ALA A 122 -21.74 -19.44 2.35
N ASP A 123 -21.13 -18.28 2.47
CA ASP A 123 -20.25 -17.93 3.59
C ASP A 123 -20.98 -17.85 4.94
N ARG A 124 -22.32 -17.68 4.94
CA ARG A 124 -23.14 -17.73 6.17
C ARG A 124 -23.25 -19.12 6.80
N HIS A 125 -22.92 -20.16 6.07
CA HIS A 125 -22.99 -21.55 6.56
C HIS A 125 -21.90 -22.38 5.91
N LEU A 126 -20.65 -21.99 6.11
CA LEU A 126 -19.50 -22.64 5.53
C LEU A 126 -19.04 -23.82 6.41
N ALA A 127 -18.75 -24.95 5.81
CA ALA A 127 -18.24 -26.10 6.55
C ALA A 127 -16.85 -25.81 7.12
N LEU A 128 -16.63 -26.20 8.38
CA LEU A 128 -15.29 -26.20 8.96
C LEU A 128 -14.40 -27.20 8.21
N PRO A 129 -13.09 -26.94 8.12
CA PRO A 129 -12.17 -27.79 7.37
C PRO A 129 -12.10 -29.24 7.83
N ASP A 130 -12.34 -29.48 9.11
CA ASP A 130 -12.38 -30.80 9.74
C ASP A 130 -13.76 -31.47 9.68
N HIS A 131 -14.73 -30.83 9.03
CA HIS A 131 -16.12 -31.27 8.94
C HIS A 131 -16.84 -31.44 10.28
N SER A 132 -16.34 -30.84 11.37
CA SER A 132 -16.92 -30.91 12.70
C SER A 132 -18.18 -30.06 12.87
N GLY A 133 -18.45 -29.16 11.94
CA GLY A 133 -19.57 -28.21 11.98
C GLY A 133 -19.52 -27.17 10.88
N PHE A 134 -20.24 -26.08 11.12
CA PHE A 134 -20.35 -24.96 10.22
C PHE A 134 -20.02 -23.65 10.95
N VAL A 135 -19.61 -22.65 10.20
CA VAL A 135 -19.26 -21.33 10.70
C VAL A 135 -19.86 -20.26 9.77
N ASP A 136 -20.22 -19.14 10.36
CA ASP A 136 -20.63 -17.93 9.64
C ASP A 136 -19.39 -17.03 9.46
N VAL A 137 -18.97 -16.88 8.21
CA VAL A 137 -17.81 -16.06 7.79
C VAL A 137 -18.18 -15.06 6.70
N HIS A 138 -19.47 -14.68 6.63
CA HIS A 138 -19.96 -13.76 5.61
C HIS A 138 -19.43 -12.33 5.78
N GLY A 139 -19.48 -11.55 4.71
CA GLY A 139 -19.01 -10.17 4.67
C GLY A 139 -17.58 -10.04 4.17
N GLY A 140 -16.92 -8.96 4.53
CA GLY A 140 -15.58 -8.63 4.04
C GLY A 140 -15.54 -8.23 2.57
N TRP A 141 -14.35 -8.01 2.05
CA TRP A 141 -14.10 -7.61 0.67
C TRP A 141 -13.32 -8.68 -0.06
N TYR A 142 -13.63 -8.88 -1.32
CA TYR A 142 -12.75 -9.64 -2.21
C TYR A 142 -11.41 -8.93 -2.33
N ASP A 143 -10.32 -9.66 -2.31
CA ASP A 143 -8.95 -9.11 -2.25
C ASP A 143 -8.52 -8.38 -3.53
N ALA A 144 -9.12 -8.74 -4.68
CA ALA A 144 -8.94 -8.04 -5.95
C ALA A 144 -10.24 -8.05 -6.76
N THR A 145 -10.40 -7.13 -7.69
CA THR A 145 -11.56 -7.10 -8.59
C THR A 145 -11.60 -8.38 -9.42
N GLY A 146 -12.71 -9.11 -9.33
CA GLY A 146 -12.88 -10.40 -10.04
C GLY A 146 -12.21 -11.61 -9.36
N ASP A 147 -11.47 -11.41 -8.30
CA ASP A 147 -11.06 -12.48 -7.39
C ASP A 147 -12.06 -12.55 -6.21
N TYR A 148 -12.77 -13.65 -6.13
CA TYR A 148 -13.77 -13.87 -5.08
C TYR A 148 -13.18 -14.50 -3.81
N GLY A 149 -11.87 -14.45 -3.64
CA GLY A 149 -11.19 -14.74 -2.39
C GLY A 149 -11.39 -13.62 -1.37
N ILE A 150 -11.34 -13.97 -0.09
CA ILE A 150 -11.36 -13.02 1.03
C ILE A 150 -10.17 -13.38 1.90
N HIS A 151 -9.20 -12.48 2.00
CA HIS A 151 -7.91 -12.77 2.63
C HIS A 151 -7.57 -11.76 3.74
N LEU A 152 -7.01 -12.24 4.86
CA LEU A 152 -6.35 -11.38 5.86
C LEU A 152 -4.96 -10.97 5.39
N SER A 153 -4.25 -11.91 4.77
CA SER A 153 -3.01 -11.72 4.06
C SER A 153 -3.08 -12.49 2.76
N HIS A 154 -2.21 -12.17 1.81
CA HIS A 154 -2.07 -12.97 0.61
C HIS A 154 -1.65 -14.39 1.01
N GLN A 155 -2.28 -15.42 0.39
CA GLN A 155 -1.92 -16.82 0.57
C GLN A 155 -0.54 -17.13 -0.02
N ASN A 156 0.46 -16.54 0.58
CA ASN A 156 1.84 -16.70 0.20
C ASN A 156 2.65 -17.11 1.42
N LEU A 157 3.16 -18.31 1.38
CA LEU A 157 3.85 -18.93 2.49
C LEU A 157 5.34 -18.61 2.54
N THR A 158 5.77 -17.56 1.88
CA THR A 158 7.13 -17.04 2.08
C THR A 158 7.21 -16.31 3.42
N SER A 159 8.37 -16.38 4.04
CA SER A 159 8.56 -15.72 5.33
C SER A 159 8.49 -14.19 5.27
N TYR A 160 8.62 -13.59 4.08
CA TYR A 160 8.80 -12.14 3.92
C TYR A 160 7.81 -11.48 2.96
N PHE A 161 6.81 -12.22 2.49
CA PHE A 161 5.76 -11.70 1.62
C PHE A 161 4.40 -12.05 2.23
N ASN A 162 3.90 -11.19 3.09
CA ASN A 162 2.59 -11.31 3.73
C ASN A 162 1.92 -9.93 3.73
N PRO A 163 1.53 -9.41 2.56
CA PRO A 163 0.87 -8.11 2.45
C PRO A 163 -0.47 -8.14 3.17
N GLN A 164 -0.71 -7.15 4.00
CA GLN A 164 -1.96 -7.03 4.73
C GLN A 164 -3.09 -6.62 3.76
N GLN A 165 -4.24 -7.26 3.87
CA GLN A 165 -5.36 -7.07 2.94
C GLN A 165 -6.61 -6.57 3.67
N VAL A 166 -7.62 -7.41 3.90
CA VAL A 166 -8.89 -7.00 4.54
C VAL A 166 -8.69 -6.26 5.87
N PRO A 167 -7.81 -6.68 6.78
CA PRO A 167 -7.59 -5.95 8.02
C PRO A 167 -6.96 -4.57 7.79
N LEU A 168 -6.07 -4.44 6.81
CA LEU A 168 -5.50 -3.15 6.42
C LEU A 168 -6.59 -2.21 5.90
N VAL A 169 -7.51 -2.71 5.07
CA VAL A 169 -8.64 -1.91 4.57
C VAL A 169 -9.48 -1.39 5.74
N ALA A 170 -9.88 -2.26 6.67
CA ALA A 170 -10.67 -1.87 7.84
C ALA A 170 -9.94 -0.82 8.68
N TRP A 171 -8.67 -1.06 9.00
CA TRP A 171 -7.85 -0.14 9.77
C TRP A 171 -7.64 1.21 9.05
N SER A 172 -7.29 1.20 7.76
CA SER A 172 -7.03 2.42 7.00
C SER A 172 -8.28 3.28 6.83
N LEU A 173 -9.47 2.68 6.65
CA LEU A 173 -10.74 3.39 6.60
C LEU A 173 -11.05 4.10 7.91
N LEU A 174 -10.88 3.41 9.05
CA LEU A 174 -11.12 3.98 10.37
C LEU A 174 -10.07 5.05 10.72
N LYS A 175 -8.80 4.87 10.37
CA LYS A 175 -7.76 5.89 10.56
C LYS A 175 -7.97 7.10 9.65
N SER A 176 -8.43 6.90 8.43
CA SER A 176 -8.80 7.99 7.54
C SER A 176 -10.01 8.78 8.07
N TYR A 177 -10.99 8.08 8.66
CA TYR A 177 -12.08 8.72 9.39
C TYR A 177 -11.54 9.62 10.52
N GLU A 178 -10.67 9.11 11.40
CA GLU A 178 -10.06 9.90 12.48
C GLU A 178 -9.30 11.12 11.92
N ALA A 179 -8.53 10.95 10.85
CA ALA A 179 -7.76 12.02 10.23
C ALA A 179 -8.66 13.14 9.68
N LEU A 180 -9.78 12.80 9.01
CA LEU A 180 -10.71 13.80 8.49
C LEU A 180 -11.47 14.50 9.63
N VAL A 181 -11.98 13.77 10.62
CA VAL A 181 -12.64 14.35 11.81
C VAL A 181 -11.72 15.34 12.52
N ALA A 182 -10.43 15.04 12.59
CA ALA A 182 -9.45 15.94 13.24
C ALA A 182 -9.26 17.25 12.47
N ARG A 183 -9.55 17.31 11.17
CA ARG A 183 -9.51 18.55 10.37
C ARG A 183 -10.60 19.55 10.76
N LYS A 184 -11.74 19.08 11.27
CA LYS A 184 -12.92 19.88 11.61
C LYS A 184 -13.43 20.73 10.45
N ASP A 185 -13.44 20.15 9.26
CA ASP A 185 -13.92 20.76 8.03
C ASP A 185 -15.22 20.10 7.58
N ASP A 186 -16.31 20.85 7.64
CA ASP A 186 -17.67 20.37 7.30
C ASP A 186 -17.77 19.85 5.86
N ASN A 187 -16.87 20.25 4.95
CA ASN A 187 -16.83 19.75 3.59
C ASN A 187 -16.51 18.24 3.51
N PHE A 188 -15.88 17.69 4.54
CA PHE A 188 -15.56 16.25 4.61
C PHE A 188 -16.55 15.42 5.40
N SER A 189 -17.60 16.00 5.98
CA SER A 189 -18.55 15.28 6.85
C SER A 189 -19.21 14.06 6.18
N GLU A 190 -19.49 14.13 4.88
CA GLU A 190 -20.04 12.99 4.12
C GLU A 190 -18.99 11.88 3.91
N TYR A 191 -17.73 12.25 3.70
CA TYR A 191 -16.64 11.28 3.60
C TYR A 191 -16.38 10.59 4.94
N GLU A 192 -16.39 11.35 6.04
CA GLU A 192 -16.26 10.82 7.40
C GLU A 192 -17.31 9.73 7.65
N ARG A 193 -18.58 10.02 7.36
CA ARG A 193 -19.67 9.06 7.54
C ARG A 193 -19.47 7.80 6.71
N ARG A 194 -19.07 7.94 5.45
CA ARG A 194 -18.85 6.81 4.55
C ARG A 194 -17.64 5.96 4.94
N LEU A 195 -16.55 6.59 5.40
CA LEU A 195 -15.36 5.90 5.89
C LEU A 195 -15.67 5.09 7.14
N LEU A 196 -16.42 5.67 8.08
CA LEU A 196 -16.84 4.99 9.31
C LEU A 196 -17.73 3.78 9.00
N ASP A 197 -18.75 3.94 8.13
CA ASP A 197 -19.67 2.86 7.71
C ASP A 197 -18.90 1.69 7.07
N GLU A 198 -17.96 2.02 6.16
CA GLU A 198 -17.19 1.00 5.44
C GLU A 198 -16.15 0.33 6.35
N GLY A 199 -15.51 1.10 7.24
CA GLY A 199 -14.56 0.54 8.21
C GLY A 199 -15.20 -0.40 9.23
N LEU A 200 -16.40 -0.05 9.72
CA LEU A 200 -17.16 -0.93 10.63
C LEU A 200 -17.67 -2.19 9.93
N PHE A 201 -18.06 -2.11 8.65
CA PHE A 201 -18.37 -3.31 7.86
C PHE A 201 -17.20 -4.31 7.85
N GLY A 202 -15.96 -3.82 7.72
CA GLY A 202 -14.76 -4.66 7.83
C GLY A 202 -14.55 -5.21 9.23
N ALA A 203 -14.75 -4.40 10.26
CA ALA A 203 -14.65 -4.86 11.65
C ALA A 203 -15.66 -5.95 11.97
N ASP A 204 -16.90 -5.85 11.47
CA ASP A 204 -17.93 -6.88 11.60
C ASP A 204 -17.48 -8.22 11.00
N TYR A 205 -16.88 -8.17 9.81
CA TYR A 205 -16.31 -9.36 9.20
C TYR A 205 -15.19 -9.97 10.04
N LEU A 206 -14.28 -9.16 10.57
CA LEU A 206 -13.18 -9.64 11.40
C LEU A 206 -13.66 -10.33 12.69
N VAL A 207 -14.79 -9.91 13.28
CA VAL A 207 -15.42 -10.62 14.41
C VAL A 207 -15.91 -12.00 13.97
N ARG A 208 -16.55 -12.11 12.80
CA ARG A 208 -17.12 -13.39 12.30
C ARG A 208 -16.05 -14.44 12.04
N ILE A 209 -14.92 -14.04 11.48
CA ILE A 209 -13.83 -14.96 11.14
C ILE A 209 -12.89 -15.26 12.31
N LYS A 210 -13.07 -14.62 13.47
CA LYS A 210 -12.31 -14.90 14.69
C LYS A 210 -12.77 -16.21 15.29
N ARG A 211 -11.86 -17.16 15.47
CA ARG A 211 -12.18 -18.45 16.09
C ARG A 211 -12.35 -18.31 17.61
N PRO A 212 -13.28 -19.04 18.25
CA PRO A 212 -13.50 -18.94 19.70
C PRO A 212 -12.24 -19.15 20.53
N ASP A 213 -11.46 -20.19 20.23
CA ASP A 213 -10.27 -20.61 20.99
C ASP A 213 -8.98 -20.43 20.17
N GLY A 214 -8.90 -19.45 19.29
CA GLY A 214 -7.78 -19.28 18.37
C GLY A 214 -7.65 -17.87 17.83
N SER A 215 -6.95 -17.73 16.72
CA SER A 215 -6.79 -16.53 15.95
C SER A 215 -7.95 -16.38 14.93
N PHE A 216 -7.68 -15.90 13.74
CA PHE A 216 -8.64 -15.68 12.67
C PHE A 216 -8.46 -16.74 11.57
N PHE A 217 -9.55 -17.11 10.89
CA PHE A 217 -9.37 -17.81 9.62
C PHE A 217 -8.63 -16.91 8.64
N GLU A 218 -7.54 -17.41 8.04
CA GLU A 218 -6.68 -16.62 7.19
C GLU A 218 -7.33 -16.28 5.85
N SER A 219 -8.12 -17.20 5.30
CA SER A 219 -8.70 -17.04 3.98
C SER A 219 -9.98 -17.82 3.78
N ILE A 220 -10.86 -17.26 2.94
CA ILE A 220 -11.98 -17.95 2.31
C ILE A 220 -11.67 -18.02 0.81
N THR A 221 -11.53 -19.22 0.26
CA THR A 221 -11.11 -19.38 -1.13
C THR A 221 -12.23 -19.07 -2.13
N ALA A 222 -11.87 -18.55 -3.29
CA ALA A 222 -12.77 -18.51 -4.42
C ALA A 222 -13.21 -19.95 -4.79
N PRO A 223 -14.47 -20.18 -5.17
CA PRO A 223 -14.85 -21.45 -5.74
C PRO A 223 -14.12 -21.61 -7.07
N GLY A 224 -13.28 -22.59 -7.25
CA GLY A 224 -12.49 -22.80 -8.46
C GLY A 224 -13.34 -22.83 -9.74
N ARG A 225 -12.69 -22.88 -10.91
CA ARG A 225 -13.40 -22.97 -12.21
C ARG A 225 -14.43 -24.11 -12.17
N GLU A 226 -15.62 -23.84 -12.69
CA GLU A 226 -16.74 -24.79 -12.77
C GLU A 226 -17.35 -25.23 -11.43
N LYS A 227 -16.90 -24.67 -10.30
CA LYS A 227 -17.53 -24.88 -8.99
C LYS A 227 -18.64 -23.85 -8.72
N LEU A 228 -19.57 -24.21 -7.86
CA LEU A 228 -20.67 -23.36 -7.42
C LEU A 228 -20.26 -22.56 -6.16
N ALA A 229 -21.01 -21.52 -5.85
CA ALA A 229 -20.78 -20.73 -4.63
C ALA A 229 -20.76 -21.62 -3.36
N LYS A 230 -21.61 -22.64 -3.29
CA LYS A 230 -21.65 -23.61 -2.18
C LYS A 230 -20.39 -24.46 -2.02
N ASP A 231 -19.49 -24.44 -3.01
CA ASP A 231 -18.23 -25.17 -3.01
C ASP A 231 -17.06 -24.31 -2.50
N ARG A 232 -17.36 -23.14 -1.91
CA ARG A 232 -16.37 -22.34 -1.19
C ARG A 232 -15.86 -23.09 0.04
N GLU A 233 -14.61 -22.85 0.36
CA GLU A 233 -13.93 -23.51 1.47
C GLU A 233 -13.14 -22.48 2.28
N ILE A 234 -12.95 -22.75 3.57
CA ILE A 234 -11.94 -22.06 4.36
C ILE A 234 -10.59 -22.44 3.79
N GLY A 235 -9.80 -21.45 3.40
CA GLY A 235 -8.51 -21.65 2.79
C GLY A 235 -7.50 -22.26 3.75
N ASN A 236 -6.69 -23.17 3.23
CA ASN A 236 -5.58 -23.74 3.98
C ASN A 236 -4.30 -22.93 3.71
N PRO A 237 -3.84 -22.09 4.65
CA PRO A 237 -2.61 -21.33 4.48
C PRO A 237 -1.34 -22.19 4.50
N ASN A 238 -1.44 -23.46 4.90
CA ASN A 238 -0.29 -24.38 4.92
C ASN A 238 0.08 -24.99 3.56
N TRP A 239 -0.42 -24.42 2.47
CA TRP A 239 0.20 -24.60 1.17
C TRP A 239 1.58 -23.94 1.18
N ARG A 240 2.62 -24.67 1.55
CA ARG A 240 3.99 -24.17 1.39
C ARG A 240 4.33 -24.17 -0.07
N THR A 241 4.55 -22.99 -0.60
CA THR A 241 5.14 -22.82 -1.92
C THR A 241 6.64 -22.70 -1.73
N GLN A 242 7.41 -23.71 -2.12
CA GLN A 242 8.85 -23.54 -2.29
C GLN A 242 9.05 -22.72 -3.56
N ILE A 243 9.39 -21.46 -3.39
CA ILE A 243 9.74 -20.59 -4.50
C ILE A 243 11.20 -20.83 -4.84
N LYS A 244 11.46 -21.27 -6.06
CA LYS A 244 12.82 -21.31 -6.60
C LYS A 244 13.30 -19.88 -6.84
N THR A 245 14.60 -19.68 -6.81
CA THR A 245 15.23 -18.35 -6.80
C THR A 245 15.16 -17.58 -8.12
N LYS A 246 14.52 -18.13 -9.15
CA LYS A 246 14.37 -17.46 -10.44
C LYS A 246 12.92 -17.29 -10.80
N SER A 247 12.58 -16.14 -11.36
CA SER A 247 11.22 -15.80 -11.80
C SER A 247 10.61 -16.76 -12.82
N THR A 248 11.46 -17.47 -13.57
CA THR A 248 11.05 -18.48 -14.55
C THR A 248 10.79 -19.86 -13.92
N ASP A 249 11.17 -20.06 -12.68
CA ASP A 249 11.01 -21.34 -12.02
C ASP A 249 9.58 -21.52 -11.53
N SER A 250 9.04 -22.74 -11.72
CA SER A 250 7.72 -23.07 -11.19
C SER A 250 7.74 -23.13 -9.67
N THR A 251 6.66 -22.68 -9.06
CA THR A 251 6.39 -22.89 -7.64
C THR A 251 5.97 -24.33 -7.39
N GLU A 252 6.54 -24.97 -6.39
CA GLU A 252 6.07 -26.28 -5.91
C GLU A 252 5.26 -26.08 -4.64
N SER A 253 4.00 -26.49 -4.65
CA SER A 253 3.16 -26.50 -3.47
C SER A 253 3.44 -27.76 -2.66
N ILE A 254 3.84 -27.59 -1.41
CA ILE A 254 4.03 -28.71 -0.48
C ILE A 254 2.84 -28.72 0.48
N ALA A 255 1.98 -29.72 0.35
CA ALA A 255 0.92 -29.95 1.32
C ALA A 255 1.53 -30.28 2.69
N GLN A 256 1.18 -29.52 3.72
CA GLN A 256 1.51 -29.86 5.11
C GLN A 256 0.43 -30.72 5.74
N SER A 257 0.81 -31.45 6.80
CA SER A 257 -0.14 -32.13 7.64
C SER A 257 -1.11 -31.14 8.27
N VAL A 258 -2.41 -31.41 8.19
CA VAL A 258 -3.45 -30.64 8.83
C VAL A 258 -3.34 -30.78 10.34
N GLY A 259 -3.09 -29.69 11.04
CA GLY A 259 -3.08 -29.60 12.49
C GLY A 259 -4.25 -28.75 13.01
N PRO A 260 -4.43 -28.66 14.33
CA PRO A 260 -5.56 -27.95 14.94
C PRO A 260 -5.62 -26.44 14.57
N HIS A 261 -4.48 -25.82 14.24
CA HIS A 261 -4.37 -24.40 13.93
C HIS A 261 -3.99 -24.12 12.47
N THR A 262 -4.18 -25.09 11.58
CA THR A 262 -3.74 -25.06 10.18
C THR A 262 -4.35 -23.88 9.37
N TYR A 263 -5.52 -23.42 9.77
CA TYR A 263 -6.29 -22.40 9.04
C TYR A 263 -6.26 -21.03 9.71
N GLU A 264 -5.39 -20.86 10.70
CA GLU A 264 -5.34 -19.65 11.52
C GLU A 264 -4.19 -18.72 11.14
N ALA A 265 -4.51 -17.43 11.11
CA ALA A 265 -3.56 -16.37 10.83
C ALA A 265 -2.61 -16.11 12.00
N SER A 266 -1.31 -16.07 11.73
CA SER A 266 -0.28 -15.53 12.62
C SER A 266 -0.34 -13.99 12.69
N PHE A 267 0.48 -13.34 13.53
CA PHE A 267 0.59 -11.87 13.51
C PHE A 267 0.86 -11.35 12.10
N ARG A 268 1.86 -11.88 11.40
CA ARG A 268 2.24 -11.41 10.06
C ARG A 268 1.25 -11.78 8.96
N ALA A 269 0.48 -12.86 9.16
CA ALA A 269 -0.49 -13.32 8.16
C ALA A 269 -1.86 -12.60 8.25
N GLY A 270 -1.90 -11.43 8.85
CA GLY A 270 -3.09 -10.59 8.97
C GLY A 270 -3.68 -10.52 10.38
N GLY A 271 -3.30 -11.44 11.29
CA GLY A 271 -3.85 -11.47 12.65
C GLY A 271 -3.52 -10.21 13.45
N GLY A 272 -2.31 -9.67 13.32
CA GLY A 272 -1.92 -8.46 14.03
C GLY A 272 -2.70 -7.23 13.58
N MET A 273 -2.85 -7.05 12.27
CA MET A 273 -3.65 -5.94 11.73
C MET A 273 -5.15 -6.12 11.98
N ALA A 274 -5.67 -7.37 12.02
CA ALA A 274 -7.05 -7.64 12.40
C ALA A 274 -7.33 -7.23 13.85
N ILE A 275 -6.43 -7.54 14.78
CA ILE A 275 -6.51 -7.09 16.17
C ILE A 275 -6.49 -5.56 16.24
N ALA A 276 -5.56 -4.91 15.51
CA ALA A 276 -5.47 -3.46 15.48
C ALA A 276 -6.76 -2.82 14.96
N ALA A 277 -7.32 -3.33 13.85
CA ALA A 277 -8.57 -2.82 13.29
C ALA A 277 -9.76 -3.00 14.24
N LEU A 278 -9.87 -4.15 14.92
CA LEU A 278 -10.93 -4.41 15.90
C LEU A 278 -10.79 -3.52 17.16
N ALA A 279 -9.58 -3.36 17.67
CA ALA A 279 -9.31 -2.49 18.81
C ALA A 279 -9.66 -1.03 18.46
N LEU A 280 -9.27 -0.55 17.29
CA LEU A 280 -9.63 0.77 16.78
C LEU A 280 -11.16 0.90 16.59
N ALA A 281 -11.84 -0.10 16.02
CA ALA A 281 -13.30 -0.09 15.85
C ALA A 281 -14.04 0.01 17.20
N SER A 282 -13.47 -0.53 18.28
CA SER A 282 -14.06 -0.44 19.63
C SER A 282 -14.08 0.99 20.19
N THR A 283 -13.29 1.91 19.65
CA THR A 283 -13.24 3.32 20.07
C THR A 283 -14.14 4.24 19.23
N MET A 284 -14.74 3.72 18.17
CA MET A 284 -15.58 4.50 17.26
C MET A 284 -16.88 4.96 17.95
N PRO A 285 -17.48 6.07 17.47
CA PRO A 285 -18.65 6.67 18.14
C PRO A 285 -19.92 5.85 18.06
N VAL A 286 -19.99 4.88 17.14
CA VAL A 286 -21.16 4.03 16.87
C VAL A 286 -20.76 2.56 16.79
N ASP A 287 -21.74 1.69 16.96
CA ASP A 287 -21.62 0.25 16.75
C ASP A 287 -21.86 -0.09 15.27
N GLY A 288 -21.31 -1.21 14.77
CA GLY A 288 -21.69 -1.85 13.52
C GLY A 288 -22.77 -2.94 13.78
N ASP A 289 -22.63 -4.10 13.12
CA ASP A 289 -23.44 -5.28 13.45
C ASP A 289 -23.10 -5.84 14.85
N TYR A 290 -21.87 -5.60 15.29
CA TYR A 290 -21.40 -5.91 16.64
C TYR A 290 -21.19 -4.65 17.45
N THR A 291 -21.36 -4.79 18.77
CA THR A 291 -21.08 -3.70 19.71
C THR A 291 -19.58 -3.46 19.83
N ARG A 292 -19.21 -2.23 20.22
CA ARG A 292 -17.81 -1.86 20.52
C ARG A 292 -17.16 -2.80 21.54
N GLY A 293 -17.91 -3.27 22.55
CA GLY A 293 -17.42 -4.25 23.50
C GLY A 293 -17.13 -5.63 22.86
N GLN A 294 -17.86 -6.05 21.84
CA GLN A 294 -17.60 -7.28 21.11
C GLN A 294 -16.37 -7.14 20.21
N TYR A 295 -16.16 -5.99 19.55
CA TYR A 295 -14.92 -5.71 18.83
C TYR A 295 -13.71 -5.80 19.74
N LEU A 296 -13.76 -5.12 20.89
CA LEU A 296 -12.67 -5.13 21.86
C LEU A 296 -12.39 -6.54 22.37
N LYS A 297 -13.43 -7.27 22.77
CA LYS A 297 -13.26 -8.65 23.25
C LYS A 297 -12.63 -9.55 22.20
N ALA A 298 -13.04 -9.46 20.94
CA ALA A 298 -12.47 -10.24 19.84
C ALA A 298 -10.97 -9.92 19.65
N ALA A 299 -10.60 -8.62 19.75
CA ALA A 299 -9.22 -8.18 19.68
C ALA A 299 -8.37 -8.72 20.84
N GLU A 300 -8.87 -8.61 22.08
CA GLU A 300 -8.18 -9.09 23.28
C GLU A 300 -7.96 -10.60 23.27
N ASP A 301 -9.01 -11.37 22.93
CA ASP A 301 -8.92 -12.83 22.86
C ASP A 301 -7.92 -13.29 21.78
N ALA A 302 -7.94 -12.65 20.61
CA ALA A 302 -7.01 -12.96 19.52
C ALA A 302 -5.56 -12.56 19.88
N PHE A 303 -5.37 -11.42 20.55
CA PHE A 303 -4.05 -11.00 21.00
C PHE A 303 -3.46 -11.96 22.02
N ALA A 304 -4.25 -12.36 23.02
CA ALA A 304 -3.82 -13.31 24.05
C ALA A 304 -3.41 -14.66 23.43
N PHE A 305 -4.15 -15.13 22.42
CA PHE A 305 -3.81 -16.34 21.70
C PHE A 305 -2.52 -16.19 20.90
N LEU A 306 -2.39 -15.13 20.11
CA LEU A 306 -1.21 -14.92 19.25
C LEU A 306 0.06 -14.59 20.05
N ASP A 307 -0.05 -13.89 21.17
CA ASP A 307 1.12 -13.63 22.02
C ASP A 307 1.73 -14.93 22.57
N ALA A 308 0.89 -15.95 22.82
CA ALA A 308 1.31 -17.27 23.28
C ALA A 308 1.74 -18.21 22.14
N HIS A 309 1.05 -18.19 21.00
CA HIS A 309 1.10 -19.26 19.99
C HIS A 309 1.59 -18.82 18.60
N ASN A 310 1.96 -17.55 18.38
CA ASN A 310 2.30 -17.02 17.05
C ASN A 310 3.30 -17.90 16.29
N ARG A 311 4.36 -18.39 16.99
CA ARG A 311 5.40 -19.20 16.35
C ARG A 311 4.92 -20.54 15.80
N GLU A 312 3.86 -21.08 16.37
CA GLU A 312 3.26 -22.36 15.94
C GLU A 312 2.54 -22.19 14.59
N LEU A 313 2.11 -20.97 14.28
CA LEU A 313 1.40 -20.62 13.06
C LEU A 313 2.34 -20.18 11.92
N LEU A 314 3.63 -19.99 12.21
CA LEU A 314 4.59 -19.53 11.20
C LEU A 314 5.11 -20.69 10.35
N ASN A 315 5.23 -20.48 9.05
CA ASN A 315 5.75 -21.47 8.10
C ASN A 315 7.20 -21.92 8.41
N ASP A 316 7.99 -21.06 9.06
CA ASP A 316 9.38 -21.30 9.44
C ASP A 316 9.60 -21.37 10.98
N GLY A 317 8.56 -21.12 11.77
CA GLY A 317 8.63 -21.10 13.25
C GLY A 317 9.41 -19.91 13.82
N VAL A 318 9.80 -18.93 12.99
CA VAL A 318 10.67 -17.83 13.37
C VAL A 318 10.01 -16.47 13.09
N GLU A 319 9.83 -15.67 14.14
CA GLU A 319 9.37 -14.30 13.98
C GLU A 319 10.39 -13.42 13.26
N ASN A 320 9.89 -12.59 12.36
CA ASN A 320 10.68 -11.63 11.60
C ASN A 320 10.11 -10.20 11.74
N ILE A 321 10.55 -9.25 10.91
CA ILE A 321 10.11 -7.85 10.98
C ILE A 321 8.59 -7.71 10.78
N LEU A 322 7.96 -8.58 9.98
CA LEU A 322 6.52 -8.53 9.73
C LEU A 322 5.75 -8.84 11.01
N ASP A 323 6.17 -9.85 11.77
CA ASP A 323 5.57 -10.15 13.07
C ASP A 323 5.75 -8.99 14.04
N ASP A 324 6.93 -8.34 14.05
CA ASP A 324 7.23 -7.28 14.99
C ASP A 324 6.35 -6.05 14.76
N TYR A 325 6.20 -5.56 13.52
CA TYR A 325 5.34 -4.40 13.26
C TYR A 325 3.85 -4.74 13.36
N CYS A 326 3.41 -5.92 12.93
CA CYS A 326 2.01 -6.32 13.08
C CYS A 326 1.61 -6.51 14.55
N ALA A 327 2.46 -7.14 15.36
CA ALA A 327 2.21 -7.27 16.80
C ALA A 327 2.30 -5.92 17.53
N LEU A 328 3.17 -5.00 17.07
CA LEU A 328 3.23 -3.63 17.59
C LEU A 328 1.93 -2.88 17.33
N MET A 329 1.40 -2.96 16.09
CA MET A 329 0.11 -2.37 15.75
C MET A 329 -1.00 -2.89 16.67
N ALA A 330 -1.09 -4.22 16.83
CA ALA A 330 -2.08 -4.87 17.69
C ALA A 330 -2.00 -4.39 19.13
N ALA A 331 -0.82 -4.43 19.73
CA ALA A 331 -0.63 -4.03 21.14
C ALA A 331 -0.88 -2.52 21.35
N THR A 332 -0.49 -1.69 20.39
CA THR A 332 -0.67 -0.25 20.42
C THR A 332 -2.14 0.13 20.39
N GLU A 333 -2.91 -0.40 19.45
CA GLU A 333 -4.34 -0.09 19.33
C GLU A 333 -5.14 -0.64 20.53
N LEU A 334 -4.78 -1.83 21.06
CA LEU A 334 -5.35 -2.35 22.30
C LEU A 334 -5.03 -1.42 23.49
N TYR A 335 -3.82 -0.92 23.59
CA TYR A 335 -3.48 0.03 24.65
C TYR A 335 -4.23 1.36 24.52
N LYS A 336 -4.38 1.89 23.30
CA LYS A 336 -5.20 3.09 23.05
C LYS A 336 -6.67 2.87 23.47
N ALA A 337 -7.22 1.71 23.18
CA ALA A 337 -8.62 1.38 23.47
C ALA A 337 -8.90 1.11 24.95
N THR A 338 -7.95 0.51 25.69
CA THR A 338 -8.19 0.00 27.06
C THR A 338 -7.46 0.76 28.15
N HIS A 339 -6.32 1.37 27.83
CA HIS A 339 -5.32 1.88 28.78
C HIS A 339 -4.78 0.81 29.73
N ASP A 340 -4.91 -0.49 29.42
CA ASP A 340 -4.35 -1.56 30.22
C ASP A 340 -2.83 -1.61 30.07
N ALA A 341 -2.14 -1.52 31.21
CA ALA A 341 -0.68 -1.53 31.27
C ALA A 341 -0.04 -2.80 30.68
N ALA A 342 -0.77 -3.91 30.58
CA ALA A 342 -0.28 -5.14 29.96
C ALA A 342 -0.03 -4.92 28.45
N TYR A 343 -0.97 -4.28 27.75
CA TYR A 343 -0.79 -3.95 26.32
C TYR A 343 0.27 -2.86 26.12
N GLY A 344 0.36 -1.89 27.02
CA GLY A 344 1.44 -0.89 26.99
C GLY A 344 2.82 -1.54 27.08
N LYS A 345 3.01 -2.51 27.98
CA LYS A 345 4.27 -3.29 28.08
C LYS A 345 4.54 -4.14 26.86
N ALA A 346 3.52 -4.76 26.29
CA ALA A 346 3.66 -5.52 25.05
C ALA A 346 4.07 -4.61 23.88
N ALA A 347 3.45 -3.43 23.76
CA ALA A 347 3.82 -2.43 22.75
C ALA A 347 5.27 -1.95 22.93
N ASP A 348 5.68 -1.63 24.17
CA ASP A 348 7.08 -1.26 24.48
C ASP A 348 8.07 -2.35 24.06
N ALA A 349 7.76 -3.62 24.34
CA ALA A 349 8.61 -4.75 23.98
C ALA A 349 8.72 -4.92 22.46
N ARG A 350 7.60 -4.85 21.72
CA ARG A 350 7.57 -4.96 20.26
C ARG A 350 8.23 -3.75 19.59
N ALA A 351 8.01 -2.54 20.07
CA ALA A 351 8.68 -1.34 19.57
C ALA A 351 10.21 -1.42 19.73
N ASN A 352 10.69 -1.83 20.91
CA ASN A 352 12.13 -2.00 21.13
C ASN A 352 12.72 -3.08 20.22
N LYS A 353 12.00 -4.18 19.99
CA LYS A 353 12.41 -5.25 19.06
C LYS A 353 12.47 -4.75 17.62
N LEU A 354 11.45 -4.00 17.19
CA LEU A 354 11.42 -3.41 15.85
C LEU A 354 12.55 -2.38 15.65
N MET A 355 12.74 -1.45 16.59
CA MET A 355 13.83 -0.46 16.53
C MET A 355 15.22 -1.11 16.45
N ALA A 356 15.42 -2.27 17.12
CA ALA A 356 16.66 -3.03 17.06
C ALA A 356 16.93 -3.70 15.70
N ARG A 357 15.94 -3.69 14.79
CA ARG A 357 16.13 -4.15 13.40
C ARG A 357 16.79 -3.12 12.50
N LEU A 358 16.83 -1.86 12.90
CA LEU A 358 17.58 -0.86 12.13
C LEU A 358 19.08 -1.17 12.23
N THR A 359 19.73 -1.41 11.11
CA THR A 359 21.08 -1.98 11.08
C THR A 359 21.96 -1.33 10.01
N THR A 360 23.25 -1.63 10.09
CA THR A 360 24.27 -1.18 9.15
C THR A 360 25.09 -2.37 8.69
N THR A 361 25.26 -2.55 7.37
CA THR A 361 26.08 -3.61 6.79
C THR A 361 26.81 -3.09 5.56
N GLY A 362 28.12 -3.11 5.57
CA GLY A 362 28.96 -2.58 4.49
C GLY A 362 28.65 -1.08 4.22
N PRO A 363 28.31 -0.70 2.99
CA PRO A 363 27.98 0.69 2.65
C PRO A 363 26.59 1.11 3.10
N TRP A 364 25.70 0.16 3.43
CA TRP A 364 24.30 0.41 3.75
C TRP A 364 24.15 0.73 5.23
N LYS A 365 23.69 1.93 5.54
CA LYS A 365 23.51 2.42 6.92
C LYS A 365 22.04 2.67 7.21
N ASP A 366 21.59 2.21 8.40
CA ASP A 366 20.26 2.52 8.91
C ASP A 366 19.11 1.98 8.08
N TYR A 367 19.30 0.81 7.46
CA TYR A 367 18.23 0.09 6.80
C TYR A 367 17.57 -0.92 7.74
N TRP A 368 16.31 -1.24 7.48
CA TRP A 368 15.58 -2.29 8.19
C TRP A 368 16.06 -3.68 7.76
N ARG A 369 16.52 -4.50 8.69
CA ARG A 369 16.75 -5.92 8.43
C ARG A 369 15.51 -6.74 8.67
N ALA A 370 15.16 -7.64 7.75
CA ALA A 370 13.98 -8.47 7.83
C ALA A 370 14.09 -9.60 8.84
N ASP A 371 15.28 -10.21 8.94
CA ASP A 371 15.57 -11.40 9.76
C ASP A 371 16.57 -11.12 10.89
N ALA A 372 17.08 -12.16 11.50
CA ALA A 372 18.17 -12.05 12.49
C ALA A 372 19.55 -11.79 11.86
N GLY A 373 19.68 -11.96 10.53
CA GLY A 373 20.90 -11.70 9.77
C GLY A 373 20.96 -10.28 9.23
N THR A 374 21.30 -10.16 7.94
CA THR A 374 21.49 -8.88 7.23
C THR A 374 20.56 -8.70 6.05
N ARG A 375 19.58 -9.60 5.85
CA ARG A 375 18.60 -9.46 4.77
C ARG A 375 17.86 -8.14 4.92
N PRO A 376 17.88 -7.24 3.91
CA PRO A 376 17.12 -6.01 3.96
C PRO A 376 15.62 -6.33 3.95
N PHE A 377 14.85 -5.51 4.62
CA PHE A 377 13.41 -5.53 4.47
C PHE A 377 13.04 -4.77 3.20
N PHE A 378 12.48 -5.47 2.26
CA PHE A 378 11.83 -4.90 1.07
C PHE A 378 10.52 -5.64 0.87
N HIS A 379 9.47 -4.90 0.56
CA HIS A 379 8.12 -5.42 0.53
C HIS A 379 7.30 -4.72 -0.56
N PRO A 380 6.55 -5.44 -1.40
CA PRO A 380 5.84 -4.84 -2.53
C PRO A 380 4.54 -4.09 -2.13
N SER A 381 4.15 -4.13 -0.84
CA SER A 381 2.98 -3.45 -0.30
C SER A 381 3.33 -2.60 0.93
N ASP A 382 3.77 -3.21 2.02
CA ASP A 382 3.76 -2.62 3.36
C ASP A 382 5.13 -2.06 3.79
N ALA A 383 5.94 -1.55 2.85
CA ALA A 383 7.29 -1.07 3.14
C ALA A 383 7.32 0.10 4.15
N GLY A 384 6.27 0.89 4.21
CA GLY A 384 6.11 1.97 5.20
C GLY A 384 5.69 1.50 6.59
N LEU A 385 5.17 0.27 6.73
CA LEU A 385 4.53 -0.20 7.95
C LEU A 385 5.45 -0.25 9.18
N PRO A 386 6.76 -0.54 9.08
CA PRO A 386 7.67 -0.40 10.22
C PRO A 386 7.68 1.02 10.81
N VAL A 387 7.67 2.04 9.97
CA VAL A 387 7.62 3.45 10.40
C VAL A 387 6.24 3.80 10.92
N VAL A 388 5.18 3.45 10.20
CA VAL A 388 3.79 3.71 10.61
C VAL A 388 3.51 3.12 11.99
N SER A 389 3.87 1.86 12.23
CA SER A 389 3.65 1.20 13.52
C SER A 389 4.40 1.86 14.70
N LEU A 390 5.63 2.31 14.46
CA LEU A 390 6.39 3.08 15.45
C LEU A 390 5.76 4.44 15.73
N LEU A 391 5.22 5.11 14.71
CA LEU A 391 4.57 6.42 14.88
C LEU A 391 3.23 6.30 15.62
N GLU A 392 2.43 5.28 15.34
CA GLU A 392 1.21 4.97 16.09
C GLU A 392 1.54 4.68 17.57
N TYR A 393 2.58 3.91 17.82
CA TYR A 393 3.06 3.65 19.18
C TYR A 393 3.57 4.93 19.88
N ALA A 394 4.25 5.83 19.17
CA ALA A 394 4.81 7.05 19.74
C ALA A 394 3.76 7.99 20.32
N GLU A 395 2.50 7.89 19.91
CA GLU A 395 1.40 8.70 20.47
C GLU A 395 1.16 8.42 21.96
N THR A 396 1.36 7.17 22.39
CA THR A 396 1.11 6.70 23.75
C THR A 396 2.37 6.37 24.54
N ALA A 397 3.52 6.38 23.88
CA ALA A 397 4.82 6.04 24.46
C ALA A 397 5.28 7.05 25.52
N SER A 398 6.08 6.58 26.48
CA SER A 398 6.77 7.48 27.41
C SER A 398 7.67 8.48 26.65
N PRO A 399 7.96 9.66 27.23
CA PRO A 399 8.84 10.64 26.58
C PRO A 399 10.20 10.06 26.15
N GLU A 400 10.76 9.14 26.95
CA GLU A 400 12.02 8.47 26.64
C GLU A 400 11.87 7.54 25.41
N GLN A 401 10.82 6.72 25.38
CA GLN A 401 10.55 5.83 24.25
C GLN A 401 10.20 6.61 22.99
N ARG A 402 9.37 7.66 23.11
CA ARG A 402 9.06 8.54 21.98
C ARG A 402 10.31 9.15 21.36
N LYS A 403 11.27 9.59 22.18
CA LYS A 403 12.56 10.09 21.68
C LYS A 403 13.30 9.03 20.86
N LYS A 404 13.40 7.79 21.37
CA LYS A 404 14.05 6.67 20.65
C LYS A 404 13.33 6.36 19.33
N VAL A 405 12.01 6.40 19.32
CA VAL A 405 11.22 6.24 18.09
C VAL A 405 11.55 7.34 17.09
N CYS A 406 11.52 8.62 17.50
CA CYS A 406 11.83 9.74 16.60
C CYS A 406 13.24 9.61 15.99
N GLU A 407 14.26 9.26 16.80
CA GLU A 407 15.63 9.05 16.33
C GLU A 407 15.72 7.87 15.33
N THR A 408 15.00 6.77 15.59
CA THR A 408 14.99 5.59 14.73
C THR A 408 14.27 5.88 13.41
N VAL A 409 13.10 6.52 13.46
CA VAL A 409 12.31 6.92 12.29
C VAL A 409 13.10 7.91 11.43
N GLU A 410 13.75 8.90 12.02
CA GLU A 410 14.60 9.84 11.27
C GLU A 410 15.70 9.10 10.49
N ARG A 411 16.42 8.20 11.15
CA ARG A 411 17.51 7.44 10.53
C ARG A 411 17.00 6.57 9.38
N SER A 412 15.89 5.87 9.57
CA SER A 412 15.32 5.01 8.53
C SER A 412 14.81 5.82 7.34
N LEU A 413 14.13 6.95 7.57
CA LEU A 413 13.63 7.79 6.48
C LEU A 413 14.77 8.51 5.74
N ARG A 414 15.86 8.89 6.42
CA ARG A 414 17.06 9.39 5.74
C ARG A 414 17.71 8.31 4.86
N PHE A 415 17.68 7.05 5.28
CA PHE A 415 18.10 5.95 4.42
C PHE A 415 17.22 5.84 3.18
N GLU A 416 15.89 5.83 3.31
CA GLU A 416 14.95 5.79 2.18
C GLU A 416 15.17 6.94 1.19
N LEU A 417 15.35 8.16 1.70
CA LEU A 417 15.67 9.33 0.88
C LEU A 417 17.02 9.17 0.15
N SER A 418 18.03 8.63 0.84
CA SER A 418 19.37 8.43 0.25
C SER A 418 19.34 7.40 -0.88
N VAL A 419 18.65 6.28 -0.69
CA VAL A 419 18.47 5.24 -1.72
C VAL A 419 17.65 5.76 -2.90
N THR A 420 16.62 6.55 -2.61
CA THR A 420 15.79 7.19 -3.64
C THR A 420 16.57 8.20 -4.48
N ALA A 421 17.54 8.88 -3.88
CA ALA A 421 18.41 9.84 -4.58
C ALA A 421 19.56 9.20 -5.35
N GLU A 422 19.77 7.88 -5.25
CA GLU A 422 20.83 7.21 -6.00
C GLU A 422 20.58 7.21 -7.51
N GLY A 423 21.61 7.53 -8.26
CA GLY A 423 21.53 7.60 -9.71
C GLY A 423 20.64 8.72 -10.20
N ASN A 424 20.11 8.58 -11.43
CA ASN A 424 19.19 9.56 -12.01
C ASN A 424 17.74 9.11 -11.80
N ASN A 425 16.99 9.86 -11.02
CA ASN A 425 15.60 9.56 -10.64
C ASN A 425 14.71 10.81 -10.71
N PRO A 426 14.38 11.29 -11.90
CA PRO A 426 13.63 12.55 -12.07
C PRO A 426 12.19 12.50 -11.53
N PHE A 427 11.64 11.31 -11.35
CA PHE A 427 10.30 11.12 -10.79
C PHE A 427 10.30 11.14 -9.25
N GLY A 428 11.45 11.00 -8.60
CA GLY A 428 11.52 10.77 -7.17
C GLY A 428 10.82 9.47 -6.75
N TYR A 429 10.75 8.48 -7.65
CA TYR A 429 10.19 7.15 -7.34
C TYR A 429 10.98 6.50 -6.21
N ALA A 430 10.30 6.00 -5.19
CA ALA A 430 10.92 5.37 -4.04
C ALA A 430 11.73 4.13 -4.47
N ARG A 431 13.06 4.21 -4.42
CA ARG A 431 13.94 3.06 -4.63
C ARG A 431 14.07 2.26 -3.35
N GLN A 432 14.57 1.05 -3.43
CA GLN A 432 14.65 0.13 -2.30
C GLN A 432 15.96 -0.64 -2.29
N LEU A 433 16.42 -1.05 -1.11
CA LEU A 433 17.53 -1.97 -0.95
C LEU A 433 16.99 -3.41 -0.95
N VAL A 434 17.47 -4.22 -1.88
CA VAL A 434 17.01 -5.60 -2.08
C VAL A 434 18.15 -6.61 -1.94
N ARG A 435 17.82 -7.86 -1.66
CA ARG A 435 18.72 -8.99 -1.73
C ARG A 435 18.27 -9.93 -2.84
N MET A 436 19.15 -10.15 -3.80
CA MET A 436 18.91 -11.04 -4.93
C MET A 436 19.07 -12.52 -4.53
N GLY A 437 18.60 -13.43 -5.37
CA GLY A 437 18.73 -14.88 -5.14
C GLY A 437 20.16 -15.38 -4.99
N ASP A 438 21.17 -14.66 -5.51
CA ASP A 438 22.59 -14.95 -5.31
C ASP A 438 23.13 -14.44 -3.94
N GLY A 439 22.26 -13.84 -3.12
CA GLY A 439 22.59 -13.31 -1.80
C GLY A 439 23.17 -11.90 -1.80
N LYS A 440 23.42 -11.28 -2.96
CA LYS A 440 23.98 -9.92 -3.04
C LYS A 440 22.90 -8.87 -2.76
N MET A 441 23.31 -7.83 -2.05
CA MET A 441 22.49 -6.65 -1.81
C MET A 441 22.77 -5.58 -2.88
N ARG A 442 21.71 -4.97 -3.39
CA ARG A 442 21.79 -3.82 -4.29
C ARG A 442 20.58 -2.93 -4.13
N THR A 443 20.64 -1.70 -4.61
CA THR A 443 19.46 -0.85 -4.76
C THR A 443 18.76 -1.14 -6.08
N ALA A 444 17.44 -1.05 -6.07
CA ALA A 444 16.60 -1.27 -7.24
C ALA A 444 15.44 -0.26 -7.26
N TYR A 445 14.87 -0.01 -8.44
CA TYR A 445 13.62 0.71 -8.55
C TYR A 445 12.46 -0.19 -8.12
N PHE A 446 12.39 -1.41 -8.63
CA PHE A 446 11.26 -2.30 -8.51
C PHE A 446 11.59 -3.54 -7.68
N PHE A 447 10.55 -4.23 -7.22
CA PHE A 447 10.67 -5.51 -6.53
C PHE A 447 11.32 -6.53 -7.48
N PRO A 448 12.36 -7.23 -7.05
CA PRO A 448 13.15 -8.06 -7.96
C PRO A 448 12.46 -9.39 -8.27
N HIS A 449 12.72 -9.92 -9.47
CA HIS A 449 12.23 -11.23 -9.91
C HIS A 449 12.95 -12.40 -9.24
N ASP A 450 14.27 -12.26 -9.06
CA ASP A 450 15.13 -13.32 -8.51
C ASP A 450 15.26 -13.17 -7.00
N THR A 451 14.18 -13.52 -6.29
CA THR A 451 14.15 -13.56 -4.82
C THR A 451 13.34 -14.75 -4.35
N GLU A 452 13.31 -14.97 -3.03
CA GLU A 452 12.44 -15.97 -2.41
C GLU A 452 10.95 -15.66 -2.56
N ALA A 453 10.59 -14.46 -2.99
CA ALA A 453 9.20 -14.06 -3.27
C ALA A 453 8.82 -14.16 -4.76
N ALA A 454 9.74 -14.52 -5.66
CA ALA A 454 9.39 -14.82 -7.04
C ALA A 454 8.46 -16.05 -7.10
N PRO A 455 7.42 -16.06 -7.90
CA PRO A 455 7.07 -15.15 -9.00
C PRO A 455 6.15 -13.98 -8.62
N TRP A 456 6.07 -13.61 -7.38
CA TRP A 456 5.11 -12.61 -6.86
C TRP A 456 5.53 -11.15 -7.11
N TRP A 457 6.51 -10.89 -7.97
CA TRP A 457 6.82 -9.54 -8.41
C TRP A 457 5.69 -8.96 -9.26
N GLN A 458 5.33 -7.73 -8.96
CA GLN A 458 4.22 -7.01 -9.61
C GLN A 458 4.41 -5.50 -9.40
N GLY A 459 3.48 -4.71 -9.91
CA GLY A 459 3.43 -3.28 -9.60
C GLY A 459 3.26 -3.01 -8.10
N GLU A 460 3.77 -1.87 -7.66
CA GLU A 460 4.03 -1.61 -6.24
C GLU A 460 3.29 -0.36 -5.72
N ASN A 461 2.13 -0.03 -6.27
CA ASN A 461 1.39 1.17 -5.85
C ASN A 461 1.04 1.15 -4.36
N ALA A 462 0.82 -0.04 -3.74
CA ALA A 462 0.63 -0.17 -2.30
C ALA A 462 1.91 0.24 -1.53
N ARG A 463 3.09 -0.20 -1.98
CA ARG A 463 4.37 0.21 -1.40
C ARG A 463 4.53 1.73 -1.44
N LEU A 464 4.26 2.34 -2.58
CA LEU A 464 4.35 3.78 -2.75
C LEU A 464 3.40 4.52 -1.81
N GLY A 465 2.15 4.07 -1.71
CA GLY A 465 1.16 4.60 -0.78
C GLY A 465 1.59 4.45 0.68
N SER A 466 2.12 3.29 1.08
CA SER A 466 2.59 3.05 2.45
C SER A 466 3.78 3.94 2.85
N LEU A 467 4.70 4.17 1.93
CA LEU A 467 5.84 5.06 2.13
C LEU A 467 5.42 6.53 2.16
N ALA A 468 4.45 6.93 1.34
CA ALA A 468 3.86 8.26 1.38
C ALA A 468 3.16 8.52 2.72
N ALA A 469 2.40 7.54 3.23
CA ALA A 469 1.76 7.62 4.56
C ALA A 469 2.82 7.74 5.67
N ALA A 470 3.85 6.90 5.66
CA ALA A 470 4.95 6.96 6.62
C ALA A 470 5.64 8.32 6.65
N ALA A 471 5.92 8.90 5.48
CA ALA A 471 6.54 10.21 5.36
C ALA A 471 5.63 11.32 5.90
N ARG A 472 4.33 11.33 5.54
CA ARG A 472 3.35 12.31 6.02
C ARG A 472 3.16 12.25 7.54
N MET A 473 3.01 11.06 8.12
CA MET A 473 2.93 10.88 9.57
C MET A 473 4.18 11.37 10.31
N ALA A 474 5.35 11.22 9.71
CA ALA A 474 6.62 11.62 10.32
C ALA A 474 6.86 13.15 10.27
N MET A 475 6.35 13.86 9.27
CA MET A 475 6.61 15.29 9.05
C MET A 475 6.41 16.16 10.30
N PRO A 476 5.32 16.05 11.07
CA PRO A 476 5.10 16.88 12.26
C PRO A 476 6.17 16.70 13.35
N LEU A 477 6.82 15.54 13.40
CA LEU A 477 7.87 15.27 14.40
C LEU A 477 9.17 16.02 14.13
N PHE A 478 9.35 16.52 12.91
CA PHE A 478 10.58 17.18 12.44
C PHE A 478 10.36 18.65 12.07
N ALA A 479 9.40 19.31 12.72
CA ALA A 479 9.13 20.73 12.53
C ALA A 479 10.37 21.64 12.84
N ASP A 480 11.29 21.14 13.69
CA ASP A 480 12.58 21.77 13.97
C ASP A 480 13.65 21.55 12.89
N LYS A 481 13.38 20.71 11.86
CA LYS A 481 14.27 20.34 10.77
C LYS A 481 13.62 20.63 9.40
N PRO A 482 13.44 21.89 9.03
CA PRO A 482 12.61 22.27 7.87
C PRO A 482 13.09 21.68 6.53
N GLU A 483 14.39 21.50 6.34
CA GLU A 483 14.92 20.87 5.13
C GLU A 483 14.54 19.39 5.03
N PHE A 484 14.61 18.66 6.15
CA PHE A 484 14.21 17.25 6.20
C PHE A 484 12.69 17.11 6.04
N GLN A 485 11.91 17.97 6.67
CA GLN A 485 10.46 18.02 6.51
C GLN A 485 10.07 18.28 5.04
N ALA A 486 10.73 19.21 4.37
CA ALA A 486 10.51 19.48 2.95
C ALA A 486 10.89 18.29 2.05
N GLN A 487 11.96 17.56 2.38
CA GLN A 487 12.35 16.33 1.68
C GLN A 487 11.29 15.23 1.86
N LEU A 488 10.74 15.06 3.06
CA LEU A 488 9.66 14.09 3.33
C LEU A 488 8.37 14.47 2.59
N SER A 489 8.02 15.76 2.56
CA SER A 489 6.88 16.26 1.79
C SER A 489 7.04 15.95 0.30
N ALA A 490 8.17 16.32 -0.30
CA ALA A 490 8.45 16.02 -1.70
C ALA A 490 8.45 14.52 -1.99
N TYR A 491 9.01 13.71 -1.09
CA TYR A 491 9.02 12.26 -1.21
C TYR A 491 7.59 11.69 -1.23
N ALA A 492 6.74 12.08 -0.29
CA ALA A 492 5.35 11.62 -0.23
C ALA A 492 4.57 12.00 -1.49
N TRP A 493 4.63 13.26 -1.91
CA TRP A 493 3.95 13.74 -3.12
C TRP A 493 4.43 13.05 -4.39
N ASN A 494 5.72 12.77 -4.52
CA ASN A 494 6.27 12.07 -5.67
C ASN A 494 5.66 10.68 -5.86
N GLN A 495 5.40 9.94 -4.77
CA GLN A 495 4.77 8.62 -4.85
C GLN A 495 3.30 8.73 -5.30
N LEU A 496 2.54 9.69 -4.76
CA LEU A 496 1.15 9.90 -5.16
C LEU A 496 1.03 10.38 -6.61
N HIS A 497 1.87 11.33 -7.01
CA HIS A 497 1.89 11.81 -8.40
C HIS A 497 2.26 10.72 -9.42
N TRP A 498 3.13 9.76 -9.03
CA TRP A 498 3.42 8.61 -9.87
C TRP A 498 2.17 7.77 -10.14
N ILE A 499 1.37 7.50 -9.12
CA ILE A 499 0.12 6.74 -9.23
C ILE A 499 -0.87 7.48 -10.16
N LEU A 500 -0.91 8.80 -10.08
CA LEU A 500 -1.89 9.65 -10.73
C LEU A 500 -1.47 10.18 -12.12
N GLY A 501 -0.42 9.62 -12.72
CA GLY A 501 -0.09 9.89 -14.13
C GLY A 501 1.28 10.51 -14.38
N ARG A 502 1.94 11.10 -13.36
CA ARG A 502 3.31 11.58 -13.52
C ARG A 502 4.31 10.41 -13.54
N ASN A 503 4.21 9.59 -14.56
CA ASN A 503 5.03 8.41 -14.79
C ASN A 503 5.39 8.27 -16.27
N PRO A 504 6.37 7.43 -16.66
CA PRO A 504 6.85 7.32 -18.04
C PRO A 504 5.83 6.82 -19.06
N PHE A 505 4.69 6.31 -18.62
CA PHE A 505 3.59 5.82 -19.46
C PHE A 505 2.45 6.82 -19.60
N ASP A 506 2.51 7.97 -18.86
CA ASP A 506 1.46 9.00 -18.88
C ASP A 506 0.07 8.41 -18.57
N THR A 507 0.02 7.55 -17.57
CA THR A 507 -1.17 6.78 -17.22
C THR A 507 -1.55 7.01 -15.76
N SER A 508 -2.80 7.43 -15.50
CA SER A 508 -3.35 7.39 -14.15
C SER A 508 -3.73 5.94 -13.82
N MET A 509 -3.15 5.42 -12.75
CA MET A 509 -3.41 4.07 -12.26
C MET A 509 -4.56 4.02 -11.24
N LEU A 510 -5.15 5.17 -10.92
CA LEU A 510 -6.40 5.29 -10.17
C LEU A 510 -7.55 5.30 -11.16
N MET A 511 -8.32 4.22 -11.18
CA MET A 511 -9.39 4.03 -12.16
C MET A 511 -10.51 5.05 -11.97
N GLY A 512 -10.95 5.63 -13.09
CA GLY A 512 -11.97 6.67 -13.12
C GLY A 512 -11.50 8.07 -12.74
N SER A 513 -10.19 8.25 -12.48
CA SER A 513 -9.56 9.56 -12.22
C SER A 513 -8.40 9.78 -13.17
N GLY A 514 -8.21 11.01 -13.65
CA GLY A 514 -7.21 11.33 -14.67
C GLY A 514 -7.62 10.87 -16.08
N HIS A 515 -6.63 10.66 -16.93
CA HIS A 515 -6.78 10.26 -18.32
C HIS A 515 -5.97 8.98 -18.60
N GLY A 516 -6.32 8.25 -19.65
CA GLY A 516 -5.53 7.09 -20.08
C GLY A 516 -5.48 5.97 -19.06
N ASN A 517 -6.58 5.72 -18.34
CA ASN A 517 -6.66 4.56 -17.47
C ASN A 517 -6.50 3.28 -18.28
N ALA A 518 -5.74 2.32 -17.77
CA ALA A 518 -5.54 1.03 -18.40
C ALA A 518 -6.82 0.17 -18.37
N ALA A 519 -6.94 -0.75 -19.32
CA ALA A 519 -8.00 -1.74 -19.29
C ALA A 519 -7.73 -2.74 -18.16
N TYR A 520 -8.72 -2.94 -17.29
CA TYR A 520 -8.65 -3.97 -16.26
C TYR A 520 -8.56 -5.36 -16.87
N MET A 521 -7.80 -6.23 -16.22
CA MET A 521 -7.73 -7.65 -16.55
C MET A 521 -7.50 -8.49 -15.29
N PHE A 522 -8.28 -9.54 -15.15
CA PHE A 522 -8.02 -10.59 -14.19
C PHE A 522 -8.13 -11.96 -14.88
N PHE A 523 -7.02 -12.67 -15.02
CA PHE A 523 -6.90 -14.03 -15.55
C PHE A 523 -7.85 -14.36 -16.73
N ARG A 524 -7.68 -13.66 -17.87
CA ARG A 524 -8.51 -13.82 -19.08
C ARG A 524 -10.00 -13.52 -18.89
N SER A 525 -10.37 -12.83 -17.83
CA SER A 525 -11.77 -12.49 -17.58
C SER A 525 -12.09 -11.09 -18.06
N TYR A 526 -13.01 -10.97 -19.01
CA TYR A 526 -13.64 -9.71 -19.43
C TYR A 526 -15.00 -9.48 -18.74
N LYS A 527 -15.36 -10.31 -17.77
CA LYS A 527 -16.65 -10.22 -17.08
C LYS A 527 -16.73 -9.02 -16.17
N TYR A 528 -15.61 -8.48 -15.81
CA TYR A 528 -15.49 -7.38 -14.87
C TYR A 528 -14.92 -6.18 -15.59
N THR A 529 -15.52 -5.04 -15.36
CA THR A 529 -14.99 -3.75 -15.80
C THR A 529 -14.20 -3.13 -14.66
N SER A 530 -13.23 -2.29 -15.00
CA SER A 530 -12.54 -1.48 -14.02
C SER A 530 -13.52 -0.74 -13.13
N ALA A 531 -13.29 -0.77 -11.83
CA ALA A 531 -14.13 -0.08 -10.86
C ALA A 531 -13.53 1.30 -10.57
N PRO A 532 -14.31 2.39 -10.66
CA PRO A 532 -13.86 3.71 -10.24
C PRO A 532 -13.34 3.67 -8.80
N GLY A 533 -12.16 4.26 -8.56
CA GLY A 533 -11.50 4.24 -7.26
C GLY A 533 -10.56 3.05 -7.02
N ALA A 534 -10.61 2.02 -7.85
CA ALA A 534 -9.61 0.96 -7.84
C ALA A 534 -8.23 1.50 -8.23
N ILE A 535 -7.18 0.96 -7.64
CA ILE A 535 -5.81 1.26 -8.03
C ILE A 535 -5.16 -0.03 -8.54
N LEU A 536 -4.58 0.06 -9.72
CA LEU A 536 -3.88 -1.04 -10.38
C LEU A 536 -2.60 -1.40 -9.60
N ASN A 537 -2.11 -2.64 -9.76
CA ASN A 537 -0.77 -3.04 -9.30
C ASN A 537 0.27 -2.00 -9.73
N GLY A 538 0.26 -1.63 -11.01
CA GLY A 538 1.00 -0.49 -11.53
C GLY A 538 2.26 -0.86 -12.30
N ILE A 539 3.07 0.16 -12.53
CA ILE A 539 4.31 0.07 -13.27
C ILE A 539 5.35 -0.68 -12.45
N THR A 540 6.05 -1.64 -13.08
CA THR A 540 7.14 -2.39 -12.44
C THR A 540 8.19 -2.81 -13.47
N ALA A 541 9.11 -3.70 -13.09
CA ALA A 541 10.15 -4.20 -13.97
C ALA A 541 9.59 -4.92 -15.20
N ALA A 542 10.35 -4.92 -16.27
CA ALA A 542 10.07 -5.74 -17.43
C ALA A 542 10.27 -7.23 -17.11
N SER A 543 9.47 -8.11 -17.73
CA SER A 543 9.54 -9.55 -17.47
C SER A 543 10.87 -10.21 -17.87
N ASP A 544 11.61 -9.58 -18.78
CA ASP A 544 12.88 -10.04 -19.31
C ASP A 544 14.09 -9.22 -18.80
N ASN A 545 13.84 -8.18 -18.01
CA ASN A 545 14.89 -7.29 -17.49
C ASN A 545 14.45 -6.66 -16.16
N GLU A 546 15.03 -7.08 -15.06
CA GLU A 546 14.73 -6.56 -13.72
C GLU A 546 15.04 -5.07 -13.50
N ASP A 547 16.00 -4.52 -14.23
CA ASP A 547 16.31 -3.08 -14.20
C ASP A 547 15.53 -2.29 -15.26
N GLY A 548 14.79 -3.00 -16.13
CA GLY A 548 13.87 -2.41 -17.09
C GLY A 548 12.63 -1.84 -16.44
N ILE A 549 11.81 -1.19 -17.24
CA ILE A 549 10.50 -0.68 -16.85
C ILE A 549 9.43 -1.16 -17.81
N ALA A 550 8.31 -1.64 -17.30
CA ALA A 550 7.18 -2.06 -18.09
C ALA A 550 5.85 -1.66 -17.45
N PHE A 551 4.88 -1.48 -18.31
CA PHE A 551 3.48 -1.38 -17.95
C PHE A 551 2.67 -1.96 -19.12
N ASN A 552 2.07 -3.12 -18.92
CA ASN A 552 1.21 -3.72 -19.91
C ASN A 552 -0.23 -3.27 -19.66
N GLU A 553 -0.89 -2.78 -20.67
CA GLU A 553 -2.20 -2.11 -20.57
C GLU A 553 -3.37 -3.09 -20.37
N GLY A 554 -3.08 -4.34 -20.01
CA GLY A 554 -4.07 -5.38 -19.72
C GLY A 554 -4.31 -6.35 -20.87
N PHE A 555 -4.86 -7.52 -20.55
CA PHE A 555 -5.09 -8.63 -21.47
C PHE A 555 -5.93 -8.25 -22.70
N ALA A 556 -6.87 -7.30 -22.54
CA ALA A 556 -7.66 -6.78 -23.65
C ALA A 556 -6.79 -6.19 -24.78
N VAL A 557 -5.60 -5.67 -24.46
CA VAL A 557 -4.66 -5.05 -25.38
C VAL A 557 -3.55 -6.02 -25.77
N THR A 558 -2.96 -6.73 -24.80
CA THR A 558 -1.75 -7.54 -25.02
C THR A 558 -2.04 -9.01 -25.32
N GLY A 559 -3.16 -9.55 -24.85
CA GLY A 559 -3.51 -10.96 -24.91
C GLY A 559 -2.68 -11.86 -23.99
N LYS A 560 -1.94 -11.30 -23.01
CA LYS A 560 -1.05 -12.04 -22.11
C LYS A 560 -1.66 -12.20 -20.72
N ASP A 561 -1.65 -13.41 -20.19
CA ASP A 561 -2.19 -13.69 -18.85
C ASP A 561 -1.40 -13.04 -17.72
N GLU A 562 -0.10 -12.87 -17.90
CA GLU A 562 0.80 -12.24 -16.93
C GLU A 562 0.55 -10.74 -16.71
N ASP A 563 -0.32 -10.12 -17.50
CA ASP A 563 -0.67 -8.69 -17.37
C ASP A 563 -1.32 -8.33 -16.03
N TRP A 564 -1.78 -9.33 -15.24
CA TRP A 564 -2.19 -9.11 -13.86
C TRP A 564 -1.11 -8.41 -13.02
N ARG A 565 0.18 -8.62 -13.35
CA ARG A 565 1.30 -7.99 -12.66
C ARG A 565 1.24 -6.46 -12.71
N TRP A 566 0.61 -5.90 -13.71
CA TRP A 566 0.49 -4.45 -13.93
C TRP A 566 -0.93 -3.93 -13.70
N THR A 567 -1.95 -4.70 -14.07
CA THR A 567 -3.32 -4.19 -14.20
C THR A 567 -4.36 -4.85 -13.30
N GLU A 568 -3.96 -5.71 -12.38
CA GLU A 568 -4.84 -6.19 -11.33
C GLU A 568 -5.19 -5.05 -10.36
N GLU A 569 -6.46 -4.97 -9.98
CA GLU A 569 -6.99 -4.03 -8.99
C GLU A 569 -7.03 -4.71 -7.62
N TRP A 570 -6.01 -4.50 -6.80
CA TRP A 570 -5.81 -5.19 -5.53
C TRP A 570 -6.03 -4.24 -4.33
N LEU A 571 -6.76 -4.68 -3.30
CA LEU A 571 -7.19 -3.88 -2.15
C LEU A 571 -6.09 -3.04 -1.47
N PRO A 572 -4.89 -3.56 -1.20
CA PRO A 572 -3.86 -2.82 -0.48
C PRO A 572 -3.44 -1.52 -1.18
N HIS A 573 -3.51 -1.46 -2.51
CA HIS A 573 -3.18 -0.25 -3.25
C HIS A 573 -4.12 0.90 -2.89
N ALA A 574 -5.42 0.63 -2.92
CA ALA A 574 -6.45 1.61 -2.57
C ALA A 574 -6.43 1.96 -1.07
N ALA A 575 -6.16 0.98 -0.20
CA ALA A 575 -6.09 1.18 1.26
C ALA A 575 -4.94 2.13 1.66
N TRP A 576 -3.74 1.89 1.16
CA TRP A 576 -2.60 2.74 1.44
C TRP A 576 -2.72 4.13 0.80
N TYR A 577 -3.24 4.21 -0.44
CA TYR A 577 -3.52 5.49 -1.09
C TYR A 577 -4.52 6.32 -0.28
N LEU A 578 -5.65 5.71 0.10
CA LEU A 578 -6.69 6.34 0.91
C LEU A 578 -6.10 6.94 2.20
N TYR A 579 -5.35 6.12 2.94
CA TYR A 579 -4.75 6.57 4.19
C TYR A 579 -3.73 7.71 3.96
N ALA A 580 -2.84 7.53 2.97
CA ALA A 580 -1.85 8.56 2.65
C ALA A 580 -2.49 9.91 2.29
N VAL A 581 -3.56 9.90 1.48
CA VAL A 581 -4.27 11.13 1.06
C VAL A 581 -5.03 11.76 2.23
N SER A 582 -5.62 10.98 3.13
CA SER A 582 -6.38 11.49 4.29
C SER A 582 -5.51 12.16 5.36
N LEU A 583 -4.21 11.85 5.41
CA LEU A 583 -3.27 12.43 6.39
C LEU A 583 -2.99 13.93 6.10
N PRO A 584 -2.73 14.74 7.13
CA PRO A 584 -2.26 16.11 6.94
C PRO A 584 -1.00 16.16 6.08
N HIS A 585 -0.93 17.15 5.19
CA HIS A 585 0.17 17.28 4.22
C HIS A 585 0.79 18.69 4.17
N ASN A 586 0.38 19.60 5.06
CA ASN A 586 0.87 20.97 5.21
C ASN A 586 1.79 21.13 6.41
#